data_5b603701beb079ed4d27a666cc5d045e
#
_entry.id   5b603701beb079ed4d27a666cc5d045e
#
_cell.length_a   1.000
_cell.length_b   1.000
_cell.length_c   1.000
_cell.angle_alpha   90.00
_cell.angle_beta   90.00
_cell.angle_gamma   90.00
#
_symmetry.space_group_name_H-M   'P 1'
#
loop_
_entity.id
_entity.type
_entity.pdbx_description
1 polymer ?
#
loop_
_entity_poly.entity_id
_entity_poly.type
_entity_poly.pdbx_seq_one_letter_code
_entity_poly.pdbx_strand_id
1 'polypeptide(L)'
;TYTGDGTKGRTISLGFQPKAVFVIPSNGRLNATYGYYGGLALPSKPVAVGSHEVAAIVAAGFRVSHTVANYTNYSEYLTANENGKIYYYLAVK
;
A
#
# COMPACT_ATOMS: atom_id res chain seq x y z
N THR A 1 -1.29 -12.29 -4.80
CA THR A 1 -0.45 -11.20 -5.32
C THR A 1 -1.24 -10.27 -6.22
N TYR A 2 -0.71 -9.11 -6.45
CA TYR A 2 -1.19 -8.20 -7.49
C TYR A 2 -0.02 -7.41 -8.05
N THR A 3 -0.19 -6.89 -9.26
CA THR A 3 0.82 -6.02 -9.89
C THR A 3 0.32 -4.59 -9.79
N GLY A 4 1.19 -3.68 -9.32
CA GLY A 4 0.85 -2.27 -9.21
C GLY A 4 0.59 -1.63 -10.56
N ASP A 5 -0.31 -0.66 -10.59
CA ASP A 5 -0.66 0.08 -11.83
C ASP A 5 -0.38 1.58 -11.74
N GLY A 6 0.20 2.03 -10.63
CA GLY A 6 0.60 3.43 -10.47
C GLY A 6 -0.52 4.39 -10.11
N THR A 7 -1.73 3.91 -9.86
CA THR A 7 -2.86 4.79 -9.55
C THR A 7 -2.98 5.04 -8.05
N LYS A 8 -3.71 6.09 -7.70
CA LYS A 8 -4.12 6.39 -6.33
C LYS A 8 -5.47 5.75 -6.06
N GLY A 9 -5.59 5.10 -4.88
CA GLY A 9 -6.88 4.64 -4.44
C GLY A 9 -7.43 3.43 -5.18
N ARG A 10 -6.56 2.52 -5.61
CA ARG A 10 -6.98 1.29 -6.28
C ARG A 10 -7.49 0.28 -5.27
N THR A 11 -8.68 -0.26 -5.48
CA THR A 11 -9.24 -1.30 -4.62
C THR A 11 -8.87 -2.69 -5.15
N ILE A 12 -8.31 -3.51 -4.26
CA ILE A 12 -8.10 -4.93 -4.51
C ILE A 12 -9.29 -5.65 -3.86
N SER A 13 -10.18 -6.18 -4.69
CA SER A 13 -11.41 -6.81 -4.21
C SER A 13 -11.16 -8.22 -3.71
N LEU A 14 -11.62 -8.50 -2.49
CA LEU A 14 -11.48 -9.81 -1.86
C LEU A 14 -12.84 -10.49 -1.67
N GLY A 15 -13.93 -9.77 -1.82
CA GLY A 15 -15.27 -10.28 -1.56
C GLY A 15 -15.66 -10.24 -0.09
N PHE A 16 -14.82 -9.64 0.76
CA PHE A 16 -15.09 -9.47 2.19
C PHE A 16 -14.25 -8.32 2.73
N GLN A 17 -14.64 -7.80 3.88
CA GLN A 17 -13.82 -6.82 4.59
C GLN A 17 -12.86 -7.57 5.51
N PRO A 18 -11.55 -7.50 5.27
CA PRO A 18 -10.59 -8.22 6.11
C PRO A 18 -10.46 -7.55 7.48
N LYS A 19 -10.04 -8.33 8.46
CA LYS A 19 -9.71 -7.83 9.80
C LYS A 19 -8.29 -7.31 9.88
N ALA A 20 -7.44 -7.72 8.95
CA ALA A 20 -6.06 -7.24 8.82
C ALA A 20 -5.58 -7.55 7.43
N VAL A 21 -4.73 -6.69 6.87
CA VAL A 21 -4.04 -6.95 5.60
C VAL A 21 -2.59 -6.55 5.76
N PHE A 22 -1.69 -7.48 5.46
CA PHE A 22 -0.26 -7.19 5.38
C PHE A 22 0.13 -7.16 3.91
N VAL A 23 0.74 -6.07 3.47
CA VAL A 23 1.16 -5.87 2.08
C VAL A 23 2.66 -5.66 2.06
N ILE A 24 3.36 -6.38 1.17
CA ILE A 24 4.81 -6.27 1.04
C ILE A 24 5.20 -6.41 -0.44
N PRO A 25 6.10 -5.56 -0.94
CA PRO A 25 6.60 -5.75 -2.30
C PRO A 25 7.43 -7.02 -2.43
N SER A 26 7.54 -7.53 -3.66
CA SER A 26 8.19 -8.82 -3.93
C SER A 26 9.66 -8.87 -3.51
N ASN A 27 10.32 -7.71 -3.36
CA ASN A 27 11.70 -7.67 -2.88
C ASN A 27 11.81 -7.80 -1.34
N GLY A 28 10.68 -7.88 -0.63
CA GLY A 28 10.65 -8.08 0.82
C GLY A 28 10.92 -6.84 1.65
N ARG A 29 11.07 -5.67 1.04
CA ARG A 29 11.42 -4.44 1.76
C ARG A 29 10.19 -3.57 1.98
N LEU A 30 9.86 -3.30 3.25
CA LEU A 30 8.74 -2.43 3.60
C LEU A 30 9.11 -0.96 3.55
N ASN A 31 10.39 -0.62 3.74
CA ASN A 31 10.83 0.76 3.69
C ASN A 31 12.26 0.88 3.20
N ALA A 32 12.60 2.09 2.79
CA ALA A 32 13.95 2.47 2.38
C ALA A 32 14.19 3.89 2.89
N THR A 33 15.38 4.45 2.59
CA THR A 33 15.74 5.80 3.06
C THR A 33 14.68 6.84 2.70
N TYR A 34 14.11 6.75 1.49
CA TYR A 34 13.11 7.70 1.01
C TYR A 34 11.87 6.98 0.49
N GLY A 35 11.41 5.94 1.22
CA GLY A 35 10.25 5.23 0.74
C GLY A 35 9.59 4.33 1.77
N TYR A 36 8.28 4.15 1.61
CA TYR A 36 7.46 3.23 2.38
C TYR A 36 6.62 2.45 1.36
N TYR A 37 6.73 1.12 1.39
CA TYR A 37 6.24 0.28 0.29
C TYR A 37 5.19 -0.74 0.69
N GLY A 38 4.69 -0.66 1.91
CA GLY A 38 3.68 -1.58 2.39
C GLY A 38 3.56 -1.51 3.89
N GLY A 39 3.04 -2.56 4.50
CA GLY A 39 2.88 -2.65 5.95
C GLY A 39 1.61 -3.37 6.32
N LEU A 40 1.25 -3.28 7.60
CA LEU A 40 0.06 -3.93 8.15
C LEU A 40 -1.04 -2.88 8.32
N ALA A 41 -2.18 -3.08 7.64
CA ALA A 41 -3.36 -2.25 7.78
C ALA A 41 -4.40 -2.98 8.62
N LEU A 42 -5.04 -2.25 9.52
CA LEU A 42 -6.17 -2.72 10.33
C LEU A 42 -7.37 -1.83 10.06
N PRO A 43 -8.60 -2.26 10.38
CA PRO A 43 -9.77 -1.38 10.20
C PRO A 43 -9.57 -0.07 10.94
N SER A 44 -9.80 1.05 10.24
CA SER A 44 -9.57 2.41 10.73
C SER A 44 -8.13 2.75 11.10
N LYS A 45 -7.18 1.86 10.75
CA LYS A 45 -5.75 2.06 11.00
C LYS A 45 -4.98 1.78 9.71
N PRO A 46 -5.01 2.70 8.73
CA PRO A 46 -4.31 2.50 7.46
C PRO A 46 -2.80 2.59 7.62
N VAL A 47 -2.08 2.01 6.66
CA VAL A 47 -0.67 2.31 6.49
C VAL A 47 -0.60 3.68 5.83
N ALA A 48 -0.10 4.66 6.55
CA ALA A 48 -0.06 6.04 6.06
C ALA A 48 1.13 6.78 6.65
N VAL A 49 1.62 7.75 5.89
CA VAL A 49 2.66 8.68 6.33
C VAL A 49 2.08 10.07 6.19
N GLY A 50 1.78 10.73 7.33
CA GLY A 50 1.06 12.00 7.32
C GLY A 50 -0.30 11.83 6.65
N SER A 51 -0.56 12.63 5.62
CA SER A 51 -1.81 12.57 4.86
C SER A 51 -1.75 11.63 3.67
N HIS A 52 -0.62 10.91 3.49
CA HIS A 52 -0.42 10.03 2.34
C HIS A 52 -0.72 8.58 2.71
N GLU A 53 -1.84 8.06 2.24
CA GLU A 53 -2.23 6.68 2.47
C GLU A 53 -1.45 5.75 1.54
N VAL A 54 -0.94 4.65 2.08
CA VAL A 54 -0.24 3.61 1.32
C VAL A 54 -1.16 2.42 1.10
N ALA A 55 -1.83 1.96 2.16
CA ALA A 55 -2.78 0.86 2.10
C ALA A 55 -3.82 1.01 3.20
N ALA A 56 -5.07 0.65 2.91
CA ALA A 56 -6.16 0.76 3.87
C ALA A 56 -7.18 -0.35 3.65
N ILE A 57 -7.85 -0.76 4.72
CA ILE A 57 -8.95 -1.71 4.62
C ILE A 57 -10.22 -0.97 4.19
N VAL A 58 -10.94 -1.54 3.23
CA VAL A 58 -12.24 -1.05 2.77
C VAL A 58 -13.26 -2.18 2.80
N ALA A 59 -14.53 -1.86 2.54
CA ALA A 59 -15.64 -2.81 2.73
C ALA A 59 -15.46 -4.12 1.96
N ALA A 60 -14.94 -4.06 0.73
CA ALA A 60 -14.83 -5.24 -0.14
C ALA A 60 -13.42 -5.81 -0.25
N GLY A 61 -12.46 -5.25 0.49
CA GLY A 61 -11.07 -5.70 0.40
C GLY A 61 -10.12 -4.67 0.99
N PHE A 62 -9.15 -4.25 0.19
CA PHE A 62 -8.22 -3.20 0.64
C PHE A 62 -7.88 -2.27 -0.52
N ARG A 63 -7.48 -1.06 -0.18
CA ARG A 63 -7.13 -0.01 -1.14
C ARG A 63 -5.64 0.27 -1.05
N VAL A 64 -4.98 0.34 -2.19
CA VAL A 64 -3.56 0.67 -2.29
C VAL A 64 -3.38 1.93 -3.13
N SER A 65 -2.31 2.66 -2.87
CA SER A 65 -2.06 3.93 -3.54
C SER A 65 -0.61 4.06 -3.93
N HIS A 66 -0.37 4.88 -4.94
CA HIS A 66 0.97 5.31 -5.35
C HIS A 66 1.05 6.81 -5.21
N THR A 67 1.95 7.29 -4.36
CA THR A 67 2.19 8.72 -4.16
C THR A 67 3.69 8.96 -4.11
N VAL A 68 4.14 10.02 -4.77
CA VAL A 68 5.52 10.49 -4.69
C VAL A 68 5.47 11.90 -4.13
N ALA A 69 6.06 12.10 -2.96
CA ALA A 69 6.17 13.41 -2.34
C ALA A 69 7.53 14.00 -2.71
N ASN A 70 7.52 15.17 -3.36
CA ASN A 70 8.74 15.81 -3.84
C ASN A 70 9.17 16.92 -2.88
N TYR A 71 10.44 16.85 -2.47
CA TYR A 71 11.07 17.82 -1.59
C TYR A 71 12.26 18.47 -2.30
N THR A 72 12.87 19.45 -1.68
CA THR A 72 13.94 20.23 -2.30
C THR A 72 15.12 19.39 -2.80
N ASN A 73 15.55 18.40 -2.00
CA ASN A 73 16.74 17.62 -2.30
C ASN A 73 16.44 16.12 -2.54
N TYR A 74 15.17 15.70 -2.47
CA TYR A 74 14.82 14.30 -2.62
C TYR A 74 13.33 14.14 -2.88
N SER A 75 12.96 12.93 -3.32
CA SER A 75 11.55 12.53 -3.43
C SER A 75 11.31 11.33 -2.52
N GLU A 76 10.14 11.28 -1.88
CA GLU A 76 9.76 10.19 -1.01
C GLU A 76 8.64 9.38 -1.68
N TYR A 77 8.84 8.08 -1.77
CA TYR A 77 7.87 7.16 -2.36
C TYR A 77 6.99 6.58 -1.26
N LEU A 78 5.69 6.73 -1.42
CA LEU A 78 4.67 6.26 -0.46
C LEU A 78 3.69 5.41 -1.25
N THR A 79 4.04 4.13 -1.43
CA THR A 79 3.35 3.35 -2.45
C THR A 79 3.29 1.85 -2.13
N ALA A 80 2.10 1.28 -2.26
CA ALA A 80 1.90 -0.15 -2.38
C ALA A 80 1.26 -0.47 -3.74
N ASN A 81 1.44 0.41 -4.73
CA ASN A 81 0.83 0.28 -6.05
C ASN A 81 1.72 0.87 -7.15
N GLU A 82 3.04 0.76 -7.01
CA GLU A 82 3.96 1.27 -8.02
C GLU A 82 3.80 0.48 -9.31
N ASN A 83 3.73 1.18 -10.45
CA ASN A 83 3.48 0.56 -11.74
C ASN A 83 4.51 -0.52 -12.06
N GLY A 84 4.01 -1.71 -12.39
CA GLY A 84 4.84 -2.86 -12.77
C GLY A 84 5.46 -3.63 -11.62
N LYS A 85 5.33 -3.16 -10.37
CA LYS A 85 5.89 -3.85 -9.21
C LYS A 85 4.89 -4.88 -8.69
N ILE A 86 5.41 -6.05 -8.33
CA ILE A 86 4.59 -7.14 -7.79
C ILE A 86 4.54 -7.04 -6.26
N TYR A 87 3.35 -7.18 -5.71
CA TYR A 87 3.11 -7.15 -4.26
C TYR A 87 2.48 -8.44 -3.81
N TYR A 88 2.89 -8.92 -2.65
CA TYR A 88 2.25 -10.01 -1.94
C TYR A 88 1.38 -9.42 -0.84
N TYR A 89 0.27 -10.09 -0.54
CA TYR A 89 -0.55 -9.69 0.60
C TYR A 89 -1.06 -10.90 1.35
N LEU A 90 -1.31 -10.69 2.63
CA LEU A 90 -1.99 -11.66 3.50
C LEU A 90 -3.19 -10.95 4.10
N ALA A 91 -4.39 -11.46 3.83
CA ALA A 91 -5.62 -10.89 4.34
C ALA A 91 -6.26 -11.85 5.33
N VAL A 92 -6.64 -11.32 6.49
CA VAL A 92 -7.30 -12.10 7.55
C VAL A 92 -8.79 -11.86 7.46
N LYS A 93 -9.52 -12.96 7.28
CA LYS A 93 -10.97 -12.92 7.17
C LYS A 93 -11.67 -12.76 8.52
#